data_4c0c371a4b8e50ec5edc432887b63223
#
_entry.id   4c0c371a4b8e50ec5edc432887b63223
#
_cell.length_a   1.000
_cell.length_b   1.000
_cell.length_c   1.000
_cell.angle_alpha   90.00
_cell.angle_beta   90.00
_cell.angle_gamma   90.00
#
_symmetry.space_group_name_H-M   'P 1'
#
loop_
_entity.id
_entity.type
_entity.pdbx_description
1 polymer ?
#
loop_
_entity_poly.entity_id
_entity_poly.type
_entity_poly.pdbx_seq_one_letter_code
_entity_poly.pdbx_strand_id
1 'polypeptide(L)'
;MKAIYKFSFLFLVVSFFTNHALTQEQIGVASAVNKNTTDLTLEQERKLIDAGYEIIQNHTIETDGIGRAQMLLLDGTAFSVGPNSSVVLDKFIYNPETAEGSLEVTARGILRIVGGKVTKKQPALIRTNSATVGIRG
;
A
#
# COMPACT_ATOMS: atom_id res chain seq x y z
N MET A 1 36.68 -11.98 63.29
CA MET A 1 36.09 -12.61 62.12
C MET A 1 35.23 -11.58 61.38
N LYS A 2 35.70 -11.10 60.26
CA LYS A 2 34.92 -10.20 59.43
C LYS A 2 34.47 -10.96 58.19
N ALA A 3 33.19 -11.29 58.10
CA ALA A 3 32.60 -11.86 56.91
C ALA A 3 32.39 -10.76 55.89
N ILE A 4 33.15 -10.77 54.80
CA ILE A 4 32.97 -9.88 53.68
C ILE A 4 31.98 -10.55 52.73
N TYR A 5 30.72 -10.13 52.80
CA TYR A 5 29.72 -10.50 51.80
C TYR A 5 29.99 -9.67 50.57
N LYS A 6 30.65 -10.25 49.58
CA LYS A 6 30.68 -9.70 48.23
C LYS A 6 29.30 -9.90 47.61
N PHE A 7 28.47 -8.87 47.71
CA PHE A 7 27.24 -8.79 46.97
C PHE A 7 27.59 -8.57 45.49
N SER A 8 27.66 -9.68 44.76
CA SER A 8 27.79 -9.62 43.30
C SER A 8 26.42 -9.20 42.75
N PHE A 9 26.27 -7.90 42.47
CA PHE A 9 25.09 -7.35 41.81
C PHE A 9 25.17 -7.71 40.33
N LEU A 10 24.62 -8.88 39.99
CA LEU A 10 24.44 -9.32 38.62
C LEU A 10 23.39 -8.42 37.96
N PHE A 11 23.88 -7.39 37.26
CA PHE A 11 23.04 -6.48 36.47
C PHE A 11 22.51 -7.25 35.26
N LEU A 12 21.33 -7.83 35.42
CA LEU A 12 20.58 -8.47 34.31
C LEU A 12 20.09 -7.37 33.39
N VAL A 13 20.89 -7.05 32.36
CA VAL A 13 20.46 -6.17 31.27
C VAL A 13 19.47 -6.93 30.45
N VAL A 14 18.18 -6.77 30.77
CA VAL A 14 17.09 -7.20 29.91
C VAL A 14 17.04 -6.24 28.74
N SER A 15 17.71 -6.61 27.66
CA SER A 15 17.56 -5.93 26.36
C SER A 15 16.14 -6.13 25.87
N PHE A 16 15.29 -5.16 26.09
CA PHE A 16 14.01 -5.05 25.39
C PHE A 16 14.32 -4.79 23.91
N PHE A 17 14.39 -5.86 23.13
CA PHE A 17 14.25 -5.74 21.68
C PHE A 17 12.82 -5.29 21.42
N THR A 18 12.62 -3.99 21.30
CA THR A 18 11.40 -3.44 20.73
C THR A 18 11.40 -3.81 19.25
N ASN A 19 10.73 -4.91 18.91
CA ASN A 19 10.37 -5.20 17.54
C ASN A 19 9.46 -4.06 17.08
N HIS A 20 10.03 -3.08 16.39
CA HIS A 20 9.25 -2.17 15.58
C HIS A 20 8.72 -2.99 14.41
N ALA A 21 7.56 -3.59 14.59
CA ALA A 21 6.80 -4.08 13.48
C ALA A 21 6.54 -2.87 12.58
N LEU A 22 7.11 -2.87 11.37
CA LEU A 22 6.77 -1.91 10.34
C LEU A 22 5.30 -2.15 10.04
N THR A 23 4.45 -1.33 10.63
CA THR A 23 3.01 -1.36 10.34
C THR A 23 2.88 -0.90 8.89
N GLN A 24 2.55 -1.82 8.00
CA GLN A 24 2.23 -1.49 6.61
C GLN A 24 0.98 -0.62 6.64
N GLU A 25 1.10 0.59 6.11
CA GLU A 25 0.02 1.56 6.15
C GLU A 25 -1.03 1.22 5.11
N GLN A 26 -2.28 1.05 5.57
CA GLN A 26 -3.44 0.94 4.71
C GLN A 26 -3.67 2.27 3.99
N ILE A 27 -3.74 2.25 2.67
CA ILE A 27 -3.94 3.43 1.83
C ILE A 27 -5.30 3.47 1.12
N GLY A 28 -6.06 2.40 1.21
CA GLY A 28 -7.36 2.28 0.59
C GLY A 28 -8.00 0.93 0.82
N VAL A 29 -9.07 0.68 0.09
CA VAL A 29 -9.80 -0.60 0.11
C VAL A 29 -10.15 -1.05 -1.31
N ALA A 30 -10.24 -2.36 -1.53
CA ALA A 30 -10.87 -2.92 -2.70
C ALA A 30 -12.39 -2.74 -2.57
N SER A 31 -12.97 -1.79 -3.29
CA SER A 31 -14.39 -1.47 -3.20
C SER A 31 -15.29 -2.45 -3.94
N ALA A 32 -14.76 -3.08 -4.99
CA ALA A 32 -15.39 -4.16 -5.71
C ALA A 32 -14.33 -5.09 -6.31
N VAL A 33 -14.55 -6.38 -6.25
CA VAL A 33 -13.67 -7.38 -6.83
C VAL A 33 -14.52 -8.43 -7.54
N ASN A 34 -14.19 -8.68 -8.80
CA ASN A 34 -14.74 -9.80 -9.55
C ASN A 34 -13.63 -10.82 -9.73
N LYS A 35 -13.85 -12.04 -9.31
CA LYS A 35 -13.02 -13.27 -9.36
C LYS A 35 -11.56 -13.09 -9.87
N ASN A 36 -10.65 -13.88 -9.35
CA ASN A 36 -9.27 -13.99 -9.82
C ASN A 36 -8.48 -12.66 -9.82
N THR A 37 -8.67 -11.93 -8.76
CA THR A 37 -7.82 -10.79 -8.41
C THR A 37 -6.97 -11.18 -7.22
N THR A 38 -5.68 -10.93 -7.31
CA THR A 38 -4.72 -11.25 -6.26
C THR A 38 -3.96 -10.03 -5.80
N ASP A 39 -3.62 -10.00 -4.53
CA ASP A 39 -2.59 -9.14 -3.97
C ASP A 39 -1.28 -9.93 -3.90
N LEU A 40 -0.23 -9.36 -4.45
CA LEU A 40 1.14 -9.84 -4.32
C LEU A 40 1.87 -8.94 -3.32
N THR A 41 2.19 -9.51 -2.18
CA THR A 41 2.88 -8.80 -1.10
C THR A 41 4.36 -8.55 -1.42
N LEU A 42 5.03 -7.76 -0.60
CA LEU A 42 6.48 -7.51 -0.72
C LEU A 42 7.30 -8.80 -0.52
N GLU A 43 6.80 -9.74 0.27
CA GLU A 43 7.40 -11.05 0.50
C GLU A 43 7.12 -12.05 -0.64
N GLN A 44 6.51 -11.59 -1.75
CA GLN A 44 6.13 -12.40 -2.91
C GLN A 44 5.03 -13.44 -2.63
N GLU A 45 4.26 -13.25 -1.57
CA GLU A 45 3.08 -14.06 -1.30
C GLU A 45 1.89 -13.57 -2.13
N ARG A 46 1.16 -14.50 -2.75
CA ARG A 46 -0.07 -14.23 -3.50
C ARG A 46 -1.28 -14.57 -2.67
N LYS A 47 -2.19 -13.64 -2.57
CA LYS A 47 -3.44 -13.83 -1.86
C LYS A 47 -4.61 -13.40 -2.74
N LEU A 48 -5.60 -14.28 -2.90
CA LEU A 48 -6.89 -13.90 -3.50
C LEU A 48 -7.56 -12.84 -2.61
N ILE A 49 -8.09 -11.83 -3.24
CA ILE A 49 -8.75 -10.74 -2.54
C ILE A 49 -10.23 -10.64 -2.91
N ASP A 50 -11.00 -10.14 -1.97
CA ASP A 50 -12.43 -9.85 -2.11
C ASP A 50 -12.71 -8.37 -1.83
N ALA A 51 -13.95 -7.95 -2.04
CA ALA A 51 -14.40 -6.62 -1.66
C ALA A 51 -14.20 -6.38 -0.15
N GLY A 52 -13.71 -5.22 0.22
CA GLY A 52 -13.33 -4.87 1.59
C GLY A 52 -11.87 -5.16 1.94
N TYR A 53 -11.10 -5.79 1.03
CA TYR A 53 -9.68 -6.02 1.25
C TYR A 53 -8.91 -4.71 1.38
N GLU A 54 -8.04 -4.63 2.38
CA GLU A 54 -7.19 -3.46 2.62
C GLU A 54 -6.08 -3.35 1.59
N ILE A 55 -5.99 -2.20 0.92
CA ILE A 55 -4.93 -1.91 -0.03
C ILE A 55 -3.74 -1.34 0.72
N ILE A 56 -2.60 -1.95 0.52
CA ILE A 56 -1.33 -1.60 1.15
C ILE A 56 -0.38 -0.99 0.10
N GLN A 57 0.35 0.03 0.49
CA GLN A 57 1.36 0.65 -0.39
C GLN A 57 2.44 -0.36 -0.79
N ASN A 58 2.91 -0.27 -2.02
CA ASN A 58 3.90 -1.15 -2.65
C ASN A 58 3.47 -2.60 -2.89
N HIS A 59 2.25 -3.00 -2.52
CA HIS A 59 1.71 -4.27 -2.97
C HIS A 59 1.28 -4.19 -4.43
N THR A 60 1.25 -5.31 -5.11
CA THR A 60 0.82 -5.40 -6.50
C THR A 60 -0.55 -6.06 -6.58
N ILE A 61 -1.54 -5.33 -7.08
CA ILE A 61 -2.85 -5.91 -7.40
C ILE A 61 -2.81 -6.42 -8.83
N GLU A 62 -3.04 -7.71 -9.00
CA GLU A 62 -3.02 -8.40 -10.30
C GLU A 62 -4.37 -9.00 -10.62
N THR A 63 -4.78 -8.93 -11.88
CA THR A 63 -5.97 -9.59 -12.41
C THR A 63 -5.60 -10.57 -13.52
N ASP A 64 -6.32 -11.67 -13.58
CA ASP A 64 -6.22 -12.62 -14.72
C ASP A 64 -7.18 -12.23 -15.86
N GLY A 65 -7.39 -13.16 -16.82
CA GLY A 65 -8.20 -12.93 -18.02
C GLY A 65 -9.68 -12.60 -17.77
N ILE A 66 -10.19 -12.86 -16.57
CA ILE A 66 -11.57 -12.56 -16.16
C ILE A 66 -11.65 -11.68 -14.91
N GLY A 67 -10.52 -11.49 -14.23
CA GLY A 67 -10.43 -10.68 -13.02
C GLY A 67 -10.68 -9.21 -13.27
N ARG A 68 -11.29 -8.54 -12.31
CA ARG A 68 -11.48 -7.09 -12.28
C ARG A 68 -11.50 -6.63 -10.84
N ALA A 69 -10.92 -5.48 -10.60
CA ALA A 69 -10.94 -4.87 -9.28
C ALA A 69 -11.24 -3.38 -9.37
N GLN A 70 -11.92 -2.88 -8.37
CA GLN A 70 -12.09 -1.47 -8.13
C GLN A 70 -11.50 -1.13 -6.76
N MET A 71 -10.63 -0.16 -6.71
CA MET A 71 -9.97 0.28 -5.48
C MET A 71 -10.35 1.72 -5.20
N LEU A 72 -10.54 2.03 -3.94
CA LEU A 72 -10.82 3.37 -3.46
C LEU A 72 -9.76 3.77 -2.43
N LEU A 73 -9.00 4.81 -2.72
CA LEU A 73 -8.00 5.35 -1.82
C LEU A 73 -8.62 6.31 -0.79
N LEU A 74 -7.87 6.58 0.26
CA LEU A 74 -8.31 7.42 1.38
C LEU A 74 -8.63 8.88 0.97
N ASP A 75 -8.04 9.38 -0.12
CA ASP A 75 -8.33 10.72 -0.67
C ASP A 75 -9.53 10.75 -1.62
N GLY A 76 -10.17 9.61 -1.86
CA GLY A 76 -11.27 9.44 -2.79
C GLY A 76 -10.85 9.15 -4.24
N THR A 77 -9.55 8.98 -4.52
CA THR A 77 -9.10 8.48 -5.83
C THR A 77 -9.60 7.07 -6.04
N ALA A 78 -10.20 6.81 -7.19
CA ALA A 78 -10.70 5.50 -7.58
C ALA A 78 -9.93 4.93 -8.77
N PHE A 79 -9.57 3.65 -8.66
CA PHE A 79 -8.96 2.87 -9.72
C PHE A 79 -9.90 1.76 -10.15
N SER A 80 -10.03 1.55 -11.46
CA SER A 80 -10.65 0.35 -12.00
C SER A 80 -9.62 -0.40 -12.82
N VAL A 81 -9.31 -1.61 -12.39
CA VAL A 81 -8.33 -2.51 -13.01
C VAL A 81 -9.08 -3.51 -13.86
N GLY A 82 -8.80 -3.51 -15.15
CA GLY A 82 -9.38 -4.46 -16.11
C GLY A 82 -8.70 -5.84 -16.07
N PRO A 83 -9.10 -6.77 -16.94
CA PRO A 83 -8.47 -8.09 -17.01
C PRO A 83 -7.03 -8.04 -17.52
N ASN A 84 -6.23 -9.06 -17.18
CA ASN A 84 -4.82 -9.19 -17.56
C ASN A 84 -3.99 -7.93 -17.23
N SER A 85 -4.21 -7.38 -16.07
CA SER A 85 -3.64 -6.09 -15.66
C SER A 85 -2.98 -6.19 -14.29
N SER A 86 -2.07 -5.28 -14.04
CA SER A 86 -1.46 -5.12 -12.72
C SER A 86 -1.28 -3.66 -12.37
N VAL A 87 -1.41 -3.35 -11.11
CA VAL A 87 -1.19 -2.01 -10.57
C VAL A 87 -0.42 -2.09 -9.26
N VAL A 88 0.59 -1.24 -9.15
CA VAL A 88 1.35 -1.01 -7.92
C VAL A 88 1.12 0.44 -7.51
N LEU A 89 0.73 0.66 -6.28
CA LEU A 89 0.66 1.98 -5.69
C LEU A 89 2.02 2.28 -5.03
N ASP A 90 2.95 2.85 -5.82
CA ASP A 90 4.34 3.04 -5.41
C ASP A 90 4.47 4.06 -4.30
N LYS A 91 3.63 5.10 -4.36
CA LYS A 91 3.61 6.16 -3.36
C LYS A 91 2.20 6.72 -3.21
N PHE A 92 1.74 6.78 -1.99
CA PHE A 92 0.52 7.49 -1.63
C PHE A 92 0.77 8.25 -0.32
N ILE A 93 0.69 9.56 -0.39
CA ILE A 93 0.73 10.45 0.75
C ILE A 93 -0.53 11.30 0.69
N TYR A 94 -1.22 11.43 1.80
CA TYR A 94 -2.44 12.21 1.89
C TYR A 94 -2.59 12.86 3.26
N ASN A 95 -2.72 14.17 3.27
CA ASN A 95 -3.11 14.93 4.46
C ASN A 95 -4.57 15.32 4.33
N PRO A 96 -5.48 14.75 5.16
CA PRO A 96 -6.92 15.02 5.07
C PRO A 96 -7.31 16.47 5.42
N GLU A 97 -6.48 17.18 6.19
CA GLU A 97 -6.75 18.56 6.59
C GLU A 97 -6.46 19.54 5.46
N THR A 98 -5.36 19.37 4.74
CA THR A 98 -4.92 20.26 3.67
C THR A 98 -5.27 19.76 2.27
N ALA A 99 -5.63 18.48 2.13
CA ALA A 99 -5.75 17.73 0.89
C ALA A 99 -4.45 17.69 0.06
N GLU A 100 -3.31 17.95 0.68
CA GLU A 100 -2.00 17.82 0.06
C GLU A 100 -1.52 16.38 0.11
N GLY A 101 -0.67 16.03 -0.84
CA GLY A 101 -0.09 14.71 -0.89
C GLY A 101 0.56 14.41 -2.23
N SER A 102 0.83 13.14 -2.48
CA SER A 102 1.35 12.66 -3.75
C SER A 102 0.83 11.26 -4.06
N LEU A 103 0.68 10.98 -5.34
CA LEU A 103 0.25 9.69 -5.84
C LEU A 103 1.15 9.28 -7.01
N GLU A 104 1.81 8.14 -6.86
CA GLU A 104 2.62 7.52 -7.91
C GLU A 104 2.19 6.06 -8.09
N VAL A 105 1.97 5.68 -9.32
CA VAL A 105 1.43 4.38 -9.68
C VAL A 105 2.23 3.80 -10.84
N THR A 106 2.56 2.52 -10.76
CA THR A 106 3.03 1.73 -11.89
C THR A 106 1.92 0.79 -12.35
N ALA A 107 1.60 0.81 -13.62
CA ALA A 107 0.50 0.05 -14.19
C ALA A 107 0.88 -0.69 -15.46
N ARG A 108 0.24 -1.85 -15.66
CA ARG A 108 0.25 -2.64 -16.89
C ARG A 108 -1.16 -3.04 -17.24
N GLY A 109 -1.48 -3.04 -18.51
CA GLY A 109 -2.80 -3.45 -19.00
C GLY A 109 -3.84 -2.33 -18.92
N ILE A 110 -5.05 -2.66 -18.52
CA ILE A 110 -6.20 -1.77 -18.55
C ILE A 110 -6.41 -1.14 -17.18
N LEU A 111 -6.25 0.17 -17.11
CA LEU A 111 -6.46 0.96 -15.91
C LEU A 111 -7.30 2.20 -16.22
N ARG A 112 -8.34 2.41 -15.43
CA ARG A 112 -9.09 3.67 -15.39
C ARG A 112 -8.88 4.33 -14.03
N ILE A 113 -8.62 5.63 -14.03
CA ILE A 113 -8.40 6.41 -12.81
C ILE A 113 -9.40 7.55 -12.78
N VAL A 114 -10.02 7.74 -11.62
CA VAL A 114 -10.81 8.92 -11.30
C VAL A 114 -10.13 9.61 -10.13
N GLY A 115 -9.61 10.80 -10.36
CA GLY A 115 -8.84 11.53 -9.37
C GLY A 115 -9.65 11.95 -8.14
N GLY A 116 -8.97 11.92 -6.98
CA GLY A 116 -9.52 12.34 -5.70
C GLY A 116 -9.01 13.72 -5.28
N LYS A 117 -8.87 13.92 -3.96
CA LYS A 117 -8.47 15.21 -3.41
C LYS A 117 -7.01 15.57 -3.71
N VAL A 118 -6.09 14.60 -3.67
CA VAL A 118 -4.67 14.81 -3.96
C VAL A 118 -4.48 15.27 -5.41
N THR A 119 -5.12 14.61 -6.37
CA THR A 119 -4.94 14.90 -7.81
C THR A 119 -5.48 16.27 -8.23
N LYS A 120 -6.38 16.85 -7.46
CA LYS A 120 -6.85 18.23 -7.68
C LYS A 120 -5.79 19.27 -7.37
N LYS A 121 -4.88 18.96 -6.48
CA LYS A 121 -3.81 19.88 -6.07
C LYS A 121 -2.48 19.59 -6.76
N GLN A 122 -2.13 18.31 -6.90
CA GLN A 122 -0.89 17.87 -7.53
C GLN A 122 -1.15 16.76 -8.53
N PRO A 123 -0.46 16.72 -9.68
CA PRO A 123 -0.63 15.64 -10.63
C PRO A 123 -0.26 14.29 -10.03
N ALA A 124 -1.09 13.27 -10.24
CA ALA A 124 -0.68 11.89 -10.03
C ALA A 124 0.24 11.45 -11.17
N LEU A 125 1.29 10.72 -10.85
CA LEU A 125 2.22 10.16 -11.82
C LEU A 125 1.90 8.69 -12.07
N ILE A 126 1.55 8.37 -13.30
CA ILE A 126 1.26 7.00 -13.72
C ILE A 126 2.38 6.53 -14.64
N ARG A 127 3.13 5.53 -14.21
CA ARG A 127 4.19 4.92 -15.00
C ARG A 127 3.66 3.67 -15.68
N THR A 128 3.96 3.54 -16.95
CA THR A 128 3.72 2.32 -17.74
C THR A 128 5.04 1.83 -18.32
N ASN A 129 5.02 0.72 -19.06
CA ASN A 129 6.23 0.19 -19.70
C ASN A 129 6.88 1.18 -20.69
N SER A 130 6.12 2.10 -21.25
CA SER A 130 6.55 2.96 -22.36
C SER A 130 6.42 4.47 -22.09
N ALA A 131 5.72 4.86 -21.03
CA ALA A 131 5.44 6.27 -20.76
C ALA A 131 5.25 6.56 -19.28
N THR A 132 5.41 7.83 -18.92
CA THR A 132 4.92 8.39 -17.65
C THR A 132 3.90 9.47 -17.96
N VAL A 133 2.73 9.37 -17.37
CA VAL A 133 1.58 10.27 -17.60
C VAL A 133 1.25 10.98 -16.30
N GLY A 134 1.10 12.29 -16.35
CA GLY A 134 0.56 13.10 -15.26
C GLY A 134 -0.95 13.24 -15.38
N ILE A 135 -1.68 12.95 -14.32
CA ILE A 135 -3.13 13.13 -14.25
C ILE A 135 -3.44 14.18 -13.20
N ARG A 136 -4.20 15.19 -13.59
CA ARG A 136 -4.64 16.28 -12.73
C ARG A 136 -6.15 16.50 -12.87
N GLY A 137 -6.80 16.65 -11.74
CA GLY A 137 -8.24 16.96 -11.77
C GLY A 137 -9.06 16.20 -10.77
#